data_3b5e040ac8877b32574fafa3e6d48205
#
_entry.id   3b5e040ac8877b32574fafa3e6d48205
#
_cell.length_a   1.000
_cell.length_b   1.000
_cell.length_c   1.000
_cell.angle_alpha   90.00
_cell.angle_beta   90.00
_cell.angle_gamma   90.00
#
_symmetry.space_group_name_H-M   'P 1'
#
loop_
_entity.id
_entity.type
_entity.pdbx_description
1 polymer ?
#
loop_
_entity_poly.entity_id
_entity_poly.type
_entity_poly.pdbx_seq_one_letter_code
_entity_poly.pdbx_strand_id
1 'polypeptide(L)'
;MNLRFVARICGVVLLIVMPFVSNASERGAFDMDRWYSVMNDVRNRASAAGVSDDMIKSTLRAPAFIPSIVRSDKNQAEFKLTLDDYLARTVSDSRIINGRKMRAKYPTMLSRVEKKYGVPPHVILAFWGMESNYGAVKSRHKLTDAFFTLMYDGRRETFFGNQLIALMKIADKNKLDINNIHGSWAGAMGHFQFIPTTLSQYGVDGNGDGRVDIINSIGDAMASAGNYLNKLGWNKNERIARRVVLPADFDLSLLDGKTKMSLPQWAAMGVVNPDGTPIPQNDMVAGLVADVASIETARAEIIAASATAPMDADVAPMPAIEAYLTYPNFYRIKKWNNSNWYAIAIANLSDTLK
;
A
#
# COMPACT_ATOMS: atom_id res chain seq x y z
N MET A 1 -15.95 1.99 -78.76
CA MET A 1 -16.42 3.11 -77.94
C MET A 1 -17.11 2.54 -76.71
N ASN A 2 -16.35 2.47 -75.58
CA ASN A 2 -16.71 1.68 -74.41
C ASN A 2 -17.41 2.58 -73.36
N LEU A 3 -18.64 2.29 -73.03
CA LEU A 3 -19.35 2.84 -71.86
C LEU A 3 -19.14 1.89 -70.68
N ARG A 4 -18.48 2.38 -69.65
CA ARG A 4 -18.39 1.68 -68.37
C ARG A 4 -19.57 2.09 -67.50
N PHE A 5 -20.39 1.08 -67.13
CA PHE A 5 -21.44 1.19 -66.11
C PHE A 5 -20.80 1.19 -64.72
N VAL A 6 -21.04 2.21 -63.94
CA VAL A 6 -20.70 2.26 -62.52
C VAL A 6 -21.99 2.00 -61.73
N ALA A 7 -22.05 0.81 -61.13
CA ALA A 7 -23.12 0.47 -60.22
C ALA A 7 -22.88 1.17 -58.85
N ARG A 8 -23.77 2.06 -58.44
CA ARG A 8 -23.83 2.59 -57.07
C ARG A 8 -24.57 1.61 -56.21
N ILE A 9 -23.82 0.99 -55.25
CA ILE A 9 -24.41 0.22 -54.15
C ILE A 9 -24.78 1.21 -53.06
N CYS A 10 -26.09 1.50 -52.87
CA CYS A 10 -26.64 2.16 -51.70
C CYS A 10 -26.60 1.18 -50.52
N GLY A 11 -25.62 1.28 -49.64
CA GLY A 11 -25.61 0.63 -48.35
C GLY A 11 -26.55 1.36 -47.38
N VAL A 12 -27.67 0.73 -47.08
CA VAL A 12 -28.56 1.20 -45.98
C VAL A 12 -27.87 0.81 -44.67
N VAL A 13 -27.32 1.81 -43.99
CA VAL A 13 -26.81 1.66 -42.61
C VAL A 13 -28.02 1.64 -41.69
N LEU A 14 -28.45 0.47 -41.27
CA LEU A 14 -29.44 0.29 -40.21
C LEU A 14 -28.79 0.74 -38.88
N LEU A 15 -29.04 1.94 -38.43
CA LEU A 15 -28.75 2.41 -37.09
C LEU A 15 -29.64 1.64 -36.11
N ILE A 16 -29.11 0.54 -35.53
CA ILE A 16 -29.73 -0.09 -34.36
C ILE A 16 -29.50 0.88 -33.21
N VAL A 17 -30.50 1.71 -32.91
CA VAL A 17 -30.58 2.46 -31.66
C VAL A 17 -30.90 1.44 -30.58
N MET A 18 -29.83 0.88 -29.93
CA MET A 18 -30.05 0.19 -28.67
C MET A 18 -30.51 1.23 -27.65
N PRO A 19 -31.61 0.99 -26.96
CA PRO A 19 -32.00 1.85 -25.84
C PRO A 19 -30.89 1.67 -24.78
N PHE A 20 -30.20 2.75 -24.48
CA PHE A 20 -29.40 2.87 -23.27
C PHE A 20 -30.38 2.72 -22.09
N VAL A 21 -30.62 1.51 -21.64
CA VAL A 21 -31.23 1.28 -20.34
C VAL A 21 -30.18 1.73 -19.34
N SER A 22 -30.29 2.98 -18.92
CA SER A 22 -29.54 3.48 -17.79
C SER A 22 -29.97 2.64 -16.58
N ASN A 23 -29.11 1.76 -16.12
CA ASN A 23 -29.25 1.11 -14.82
C ASN A 23 -29.19 2.17 -13.72
N ALA A 24 -30.25 2.99 -13.63
CA ALA A 24 -30.49 3.97 -12.57
C ALA A 24 -31.14 3.34 -11.33
N SER A 25 -31.30 2.01 -11.30
CA SER A 25 -32.13 1.32 -10.30
C SER A 25 -31.38 0.67 -9.13
N GLU A 26 -30.07 0.92 -8.95
CA GLU A 26 -29.36 0.44 -7.73
C GLU A 26 -28.83 1.56 -6.82
N ARG A 27 -29.26 2.80 -7.01
CA ARG A 27 -29.07 3.85 -6.01
C ARG A 27 -30.30 3.85 -5.12
N GLY A 28 -30.31 3.03 -4.08
CA GLY A 28 -31.24 3.24 -2.97
C GLY A 28 -31.23 4.72 -2.59
N ALA A 29 -32.39 5.34 -2.40
CA ALA A 29 -32.50 6.71 -1.93
C ALA A 29 -31.65 6.87 -0.67
N PHE A 30 -30.96 8.01 -0.50
CA PHE A 30 -30.20 8.30 0.70
C PHE A 30 -31.14 8.22 1.92
N ASP A 31 -30.82 7.32 2.86
CA ASP A 31 -31.62 7.09 4.05
C ASP A 31 -31.20 8.06 5.17
N MET A 32 -32.04 9.05 5.42
CA MET A 32 -31.83 10.08 6.44
C MET A 32 -31.84 9.48 7.85
N ASP A 33 -32.69 8.50 8.12
CA ASP A 33 -32.80 7.89 9.46
C ASP A 33 -31.53 7.11 9.77
N ARG A 34 -31.00 6.37 8.80
CA ARG A 34 -29.71 5.72 8.89
C ARG A 34 -28.58 6.72 9.13
N TRP A 35 -28.58 7.86 8.40
CA TRP A 35 -27.57 8.90 8.58
C TRP A 35 -27.59 9.48 10.00
N TYR A 36 -28.77 9.83 10.50
CA TYR A 36 -28.92 10.32 11.87
C TYR A 36 -28.57 9.26 12.91
N SER A 37 -28.87 8.00 12.67
CA SER A 37 -28.44 6.89 13.53
C SER A 37 -26.92 6.84 13.66
N VAL A 38 -26.18 6.94 12.54
CA VAL A 38 -24.71 6.99 12.54
C VAL A 38 -24.19 8.22 13.29
N MET A 39 -24.78 9.39 13.09
CA MET A 39 -24.39 10.60 13.83
C MET A 39 -24.62 10.46 15.35
N ASN A 40 -25.70 9.85 15.75
CA ASN A 40 -25.99 9.60 17.17
C ASN A 40 -25.04 8.55 17.77
N ASP A 41 -24.69 7.48 17.03
CA ASP A 41 -23.68 6.51 17.44
C ASP A 41 -22.32 7.21 17.68
N VAL A 42 -21.88 8.05 16.77
CA VAL A 42 -20.63 8.83 16.92
C VAL A 42 -20.69 9.73 18.15
N ARG A 43 -21.81 10.46 18.37
CA ARG A 43 -21.97 11.31 19.54
C ARG A 43 -21.80 10.51 20.83
N ASN A 44 -22.54 9.39 20.98
CA ASN A 44 -22.55 8.57 22.17
C ASN A 44 -21.17 7.96 22.44
N ARG A 45 -20.53 7.43 21.41
CA ARG A 45 -19.19 6.83 21.51
C ARG A 45 -18.09 7.87 21.82
N ALA A 46 -18.17 9.05 21.21
CA ALA A 46 -17.22 10.13 21.46
C ALA A 46 -17.34 10.63 22.90
N SER A 47 -18.56 10.86 23.39
CA SER A 47 -18.82 11.25 24.79
C SER A 47 -18.31 10.17 25.76
N ALA A 48 -18.63 8.91 25.54
CA ALA A 48 -18.16 7.79 26.36
C ALA A 48 -16.61 7.66 26.33
N ALA A 49 -15.97 8.07 25.25
CA ALA A 49 -14.51 8.08 25.11
C ALA A 49 -13.82 9.30 25.71
N GLY A 50 -14.58 10.26 26.31
CA GLY A 50 -14.06 11.47 26.93
C GLY A 50 -13.62 12.56 25.95
N VAL A 51 -14.19 12.58 24.74
CA VAL A 51 -13.98 13.68 23.77
C VAL A 51 -14.78 14.89 24.25
N SER A 52 -14.22 16.11 24.13
CA SER A 52 -14.88 17.32 24.55
C SER A 52 -16.16 17.61 23.75
N ASP A 53 -17.15 18.24 24.40
CA ASP A 53 -18.42 18.62 23.76
C ASP A 53 -18.21 19.52 22.54
N ASP A 54 -17.22 20.41 22.58
CA ASP A 54 -16.91 21.29 21.46
C ASP A 54 -16.35 20.53 20.27
N MET A 55 -15.50 19.53 20.49
CA MET A 55 -15.01 18.63 19.44
C MET A 55 -16.15 17.81 18.85
N ILE A 56 -17.05 17.27 19.69
CA ILE A 56 -18.23 16.51 19.25
C ILE A 56 -19.13 17.41 18.37
N LYS A 57 -19.47 18.62 18.84
CA LYS A 57 -20.27 19.57 18.06
C LYS A 57 -19.61 19.93 16.74
N SER A 58 -18.29 20.19 16.76
CA SER A 58 -17.51 20.50 15.55
C SER A 58 -17.55 19.37 14.53
N THR A 59 -17.35 18.12 14.98
CA THR A 59 -17.35 16.92 14.13
C THR A 59 -18.73 16.67 13.50
N LEU A 60 -19.81 16.86 14.27
CA LEU A 60 -21.18 16.60 13.83
C LEU A 60 -21.84 17.77 13.08
N ARG A 61 -21.14 18.89 12.93
CA ARG A 61 -21.73 20.13 12.41
C ARG A 61 -22.28 20.00 10.99
N ALA A 62 -21.54 19.37 10.09
CA ALA A 62 -21.99 19.18 8.70
C ALA A 62 -21.14 18.11 7.98
N PRO A 63 -21.16 16.84 8.42
CA PRO A 63 -20.47 15.79 7.67
C PRO A 63 -21.22 15.52 6.36
N ALA A 64 -20.48 15.33 5.27
CA ALA A 64 -21.04 15.06 3.95
C ALA A 64 -20.96 13.59 3.58
N PHE A 65 -21.98 13.07 2.92
CA PHE A 65 -21.94 11.75 2.28
C PHE A 65 -21.29 11.84 0.90
N ILE A 66 -20.23 11.05 0.67
CA ILE A 66 -19.44 11.07 -0.57
C ILE A 66 -19.55 9.72 -1.31
N PRO A 67 -20.45 9.57 -2.29
CA PRO A 67 -20.69 8.29 -2.98
C PRO A 67 -19.44 7.69 -3.65
N SER A 68 -18.47 8.51 -4.08
CA SER A 68 -17.23 8.03 -4.69
C SER A 68 -16.35 7.28 -3.69
N ILE A 69 -16.44 7.57 -2.40
CA ILE A 69 -15.71 6.86 -1.35
C ILE A 69 -16.23 5.42 -1.22
N VAL A 70 -17.55 5.24 -1.24
CA VAL A 70 -18.18 3.90 -1.23
C VAL A 70 -17.74 3.09 -2.45
N ARG A 71 -17.69 3.71 -3.63
CA ARG A 71 -17.20 3.04 -4.84
C ARG A 71 -15.73 2.63 -4.72
N SER A 72 -14.90 3.50 -4.18
CA SER A 72 -13.47 3.18 -3.95
C SER A 72 -13.30 2.03 -2.96
N ASP A 73 -14.12 1.98 -1.90
CA ASP A 73 -14.09 0.90 -0.92
C ASP A 73 -14.52 -0.46 -1.48
N LYS A 74 -15.48 -0.47 -2.43
CA LYS A 74 -15.93 -1.69 -3.11
C LYS A 74 -14.97 -2.15 -4.23
N ASN A 75 -14.25 -1.23 -4.85
CA ASN A 75 -13.38 -1.46 -6.02
C ASN A 75 -11.89 -1.45 -5.65
N GLN A 76 -11.49 -2.11 -4.58
CA GLN A 76 -10.06 -2.23 -4.23
C GLN A 76 -9.32 -3.09 -5.27
N ALA A 77 -8.71 -2.43 -6.26
CA ALA A 77 -8.03 -3.07 -7.40
C ALA A 77 -6.56 -3.48 -7.11
N GLU A 78 -6.18 -3.63 -5.84
CA GLU A 78 -4.76 -3.77 -5.45
C GLU A 78 -4.06 -5.09 -5.87
N PHE A 79 -4.78 -6.06 -6.46
CA PHE A 79 -4.24 -7.40 -6.68
C PHE A 79 -4.14 -7.82 -8.16
N LYS A 80 -4.03 -6.85 -9.09
CA LYS A 80 -4.00 -7.17 -10.53
C LYS A 80 -2.64 -6.95 -11.21
N LEU A 81 -1.65 -6.46 -10.48
CA LEU A 81 -0.34 -6.18 -11.05
C LEU A 81 0.63 -7.33 -10.79
N THR A 82 1.45 -7.65 -11.77
CA THR A 82 2.64 -8.48 -11.54
C THR A 82 3.59 -7.78 -10.59
N LEU A 83 4.52 -8.53 -9.96
CA LEU A 83 5.53 -7.93 -9.10
C LEU A 83 6.38 -6.91 -9.86
N ASP A 84 6.77 -7.21 -11.10
CA ASP A 84 7.62 -6.33 -11.92
C ASP A 84 6.90 -5.02 -12.26
N ASP A 85 5.63 -5.08 -12.68
CA ASP A 85 4.81 -3.88 -12.92
C ASP A 85 4.66 -3.04 -11.66
N TYR A 86 4.46 -3.70 -10.51
CA TYR A 86 4.36 -3.02 -9.23
C TYR A 86 5.66 -2.31 -8.87
N LEU A 87 6.81 -2.99 -9.01
CA LEU A 87 8.12 -2.41 -8.74
C LEU A 87 8.46 -1.26 -9.71
N ALA A 88 8.20 -1.41 -10.99
CA ALA A 88 8.42 -0.36 -12.00
C ALA A 88 7.67 0.94 -11.64
N ARG A 89 6.44 0.82 -11.13
CA ARG A 89 5.62 1.97 -10.70
C ARG A 89 6.04 2.56 -9.36
N THR A 90 6.50 1.72 -8.44
CA THR A 90 6.73 2.13 -7.03
C THR A 90 8.19 2.42 -6.72
N VAL A 91 9.15 1.84 -7.44
CA VAL A 91 10.60 2.06 -7.26
C VAL A 91 11.16 2.81 -8.48
N SER A 92 10.46 3.87 -8.90
CA SER A 92 10.84 4.67 -10.07
C SER A 92 12.06 5.54 -9.81
N ASP A 93 12.82 5.87 -10.88
CA ASP A 93 13.97 6.77 -10.81
C ASP A 93 13.64 8.12 -10.18
N SER A 94 12.47 8.68 -10.49
CA SER A 94 12.01 9.93 -9.90
C SER A 94 11.85 9.84 -8.38
N ARG A 95 11.34 8.70 -7.87
CA ARG A 95 11.20 8.47 -6.43
C ARG A 95 12.56 8.27 -5.77
N ILE A 96 13.49 7.57 -6.41
CA ILE A 96 14.87 7.41 -5.93
C ILE A 96 15.57 8.75 -5.85
N ILE A 97 15.52 9.56 -6.91
CA ILE A 97 16.12 10.90 -6.96
C ILE A 97 15.55 11.80 -5.86
N ASN A 98 14.22 11.79 -5.70
CA ASN A 98 13.57 12.57 -4.65
C ASN A 98 13.95 12.08 -3.25
N GLY A 99 14.08 10.77 -3.04
CA GLY A 99 14.54 10.21 -1.77
C GLY A 99 15.95 10.66 -1.41
N ARG A 100 16.88 10.67 -2.36
CA ARG A 100 18.24 11.21 -2.16
C ARG A 100 18.22 12.71 -1.83
N LYS A 101 17.37 13.50 -2.50
CA LYS A 101 17.16 14.92 -2.15
C LYS A 101 16.65 15.08 -0.72
N MET A 102 15.68 14.25 -0.29
CA MET A 102 15.15 14.32 1.09
C MET A 102 16.17 13.86 2.12
N ARG A 103 17.01 12.88 1.80
CA ARG A 103 18.14 12.47 2.66
C ARG A 103 19.09 13.62 2.89
N ALA A 104 19.47 14.36 1.84
CA ALA A 104 20.33 15.54 1.93
C ALA A 104 19.66 16.72 2.66
N LYS A 105 18.34 16.87 2.52
CA LYS A 105 17.57 17.97 3.16
C LYS A 105 17.37 17.78 4.66
N TYR A 106 17.22 16.55 5.14
CA TYR A 106 16.85 16.24 6.53
C TYR A 106 17.86 15.34 7.28
N PRO A 107 19.19 15.52 7.15
CA PRO A 107 20.17 14.59 7.70
C PRO A 107 20.10 14.50 9.23
N THR A 108 20.00 15.64 9.91
CA THR A 108 19.92 15.71 11.38
C THR A 108 18.68 15.03 11.94
N MET A 109 17.54 15.19 11.26
CA MET A 109 16.26 14.61 11.69
C MET A 109 16.29 13.09 11.51
N LEU A 110 16.75 12.61 10.37
CA LEU A 110 16.91 11.18 10.07
C LEU A 110 17.89 10.51 11.05
N SER A 111 19.03 11.14 11.33
CA SER A 111 19.99 10.65 12.33
C SER A 111 19.39 10.59 13.75
N ARG A 112 18.57 11.58 14.12
CA ARG A 112 17.86 11.58 15.41
C ARG A 112 16.87 10.40 15.50
N VAL A 113 16.14 10.12 14.43
CA VAL A 113 15.21 8.98 14.35
C VAL A 113 15.97 7.65 14.46
N GLU A 114 17.06 7.49 13.72
CA GLU A 114 17.92 6.31 13.79
C GLU A 114 18.47 6.09 15.19
N LYS A 115 19.03 7.12 15.81
CA LYS A 115 19.59 7.06 17.17
C LYS A 115 18.54 6.65 18.21
N LYS A 116 17.31 7.21 18.09
CA LYS A 116 16.25 7.01 19.10
C LYS A 116 15.49 5.68 18.90
N TYR A 117 15.23 5.30 17.65
CA TYR A 117 14.33 4.18 17.34
C TYR A 117 15.04 2.98 16.65
N GLY A 118 16.29 3.13 16.28
CA GLY A 118 17.07 2.07 15.62
C GLY A 118 16.64 1.81 14.17
N VAL A 119 15.89 2.71 13.55
CA VAL A 119 15.44 2.58 12.16
C VAL A 119 16.33 3.43 11.26
N PRO A 120 17.08 2.80 10.31
CA PRO A 120 18.02 3.54 9.46
C PRO A 120 17.36 4.58 8.55
N PRO A 121 18.06 5.67 8.20
CA PRO A 121 17.55 6.74 7.33
C PRO A 121 16.95 6.26 6.02
N HIS A 122 17.60 5.35 5.32
CA HIS A 122 17.14 4.82 4.04
C HIS A 122 15.79 4.07 4.16
N VAL A 123 15.53 3.44 5.31
CA VAL A 123 14.25 2.77 5.57
C VAL A 123 13.13 3.80 5.78
N ILE A 124 13.34 4.81 6.63
CA ILE A 124 12.38 5.90 6.83
C ILE A 124 12.04 6.59 5.50
N LEU A 125 13.07 6.85 4.68
CA LEU A 125 12.89 7.46 3.36
C LEU A 125 12.12 6.56 2.39
N ALA A 126 12.35 5.24 2.43
CA ALA A 126 11.60 4.29 1.61
C ALA A 126 10.11 4.31 1.96
N PHE A 127 9.76 4.24 3.25
CA PHE A 127 8.37 4.39 3.68
C PHE A 127 7.78 5.73 3.26
N TRP A 128 8.48 6.84 3.50
CA TRP A 128 7.99 8.17 3.12
C TRP A 128 7.77 8.30 1.61
N GLY A 129 8.68 7.75 0.81
CA GLY A 129 8.53 7.68 -0.64
C GLY A 129 7.33 6.86 -1.08
N MET A 130 7.13 5.70 -0.49
CA MET A 130 6.01 4.81 -0.83
C MET A 130 4.65 5.39 -0.43
N GLU A 131 4.54 5.97 0.77
CA GLU A 131 3.26 6.41 1.32
C GLU A 131 2.74 7.71 0.68
N SER A 132 3.61 8.69 0.45
CA SER A 132 3.16 10.01 0.00
C SER A 132 4.04 10.66 -1.07
N ASN A 133 4.98 9.91 -1.67
CA ASN A 133 6.01 10.48 -2.53
C ASN A 133 6.69 11.69 -1.86
N TYR A 134 7.17 11.48 -0.65
CA TYR A 134 7.82 12.49 0.19
C TYR A 134 6.93 13.71 0.52
N GLY A 135 5.63 13.48 0.67
CA GLY A 135 4.65 14.51 0.96
C GLY A 135 4.14 15.30 -0.25
N ALA A 136 4.56 14.90 -1.48
CA ALA A 136 4.08 15.54 -2.72
C ALA A 136 2.62 15.18 -3.06
N VAL A 137 2.17 13.99 -2.66
CA VAL A 137 0.78 13.55 -2.85
C VAL A 137 -0.09 14.16 -1.75
N LYS A 138 -0.95 15.08 -2.16
CA LYS A 138 -1.89 15.73 -1.21
C LYS A 138 -3.14 14.89 -1.03
N SER A 139 -3.51 14.70 0.22
CA SER A 139 -4.78 14.10 0.61
C SER A 139 -5.97 14.96 0.17
N ARG A 140 -7.04 14.33 -0.35
CA ARG A 140 -8.16 15.07 -1.00
C ARG A 140 -9.46 15.03 -0.22
N HIS A 141 -9.64 14.04 0.67
CA HIS A 141 -10.89 13.84 1.37
C HIS A 141 -10.79 14.41 2.79
N LYS A 142 -11.77 15.20 3.18
CA LYS A 142 -11.99 15.55 4.57
C LYS A 142 -12.28 14.26 5.34
N LEU A 143 -11.50 13.97 6.39
CA LEU A 143 -11.57 12.65 7.04
C LEU A 143 -12.89 12.41 7.76
N THR A 144 -13.51 13.45 8.31
CA THR A 144 -14.85 13.32 8.89
C THR A 144 -15.85 12.83 7.85
N ASP A 145 -15.89 13.43 6.66
CA ASP A 145 -16.80 13.03 5.57
C ASP A 145 -16.53 11.59 5.12
N ALA A 146 -15.25 11.23 5.00
CA ALA A 146 -14.86 9.87 4.62
C ALA A 146 -15.35 8.83 5.63
N PHE A 147 -15.12 9.06 6.92
CA PHE A 147 -15.53 8.12 7.95
C PHE A 147 -17.05 8.03 8.11
N PHE A 148 -17.76 9.16 8.11
CA PHE A 148 -19.21 9.14 8.14
C PHE A 148 -19.80 8.39 6.93
N THR A 149 -19.25 8.61 5.73
CA THR A 149 -19.66 7.90 4.51
C THR A 149 -19.49 6.39 4.65
N LEU A 150 -18.33 5.94 5.14
CA LEU A 150 -18.00 4.52 5.27
C LEU A 150 -18.75 3.85 6.43
N MET A 151 -19.08 4.59 7.50
CA MET A 151 -19.98 4.13 8.56
C MET A 151 -21.40 3.95 8.03
N TYR A 152 -21.91 4.92 7.25
CA TYR A 152 -23.24 4.85 6.64
C TYR A 152 -23.38 3.68 5.66
N ASP A 153 -22.34 3.36 4.85
CA ASP A 153 -22.32 2.17 3.98
C ASP A 153 -22.46 0.85 4.76
N GLY A 154 -22.05 0.82 6.03
CA GLY A 154 -22.28 -0.26 6.99
C GLY A 154 -21.31 -1.43 6.91
N ARG A 155 -20.62 -1.65 5.79
CA ARG A 155 -19.76 -2.82 5.57
C ARG A 155 -18.65 -2.97 6.61
N ARG A 156 -18.07 -1.85 7.07
CA ARG A 156 -17.02 -1.79 8.10
C ARG A 156 -17.31 -0.70 9.14
N GLU A 157 -18.56 -0.54 9.52
CA GLU A 157 -19.05 0.53 10.39
C GLU A 157 -18.24 0.67 11.68
N THR A 158 -18.09 -0.42 12.41
CA THR A 158 -17.35 -0.44 13.69
C THR A 158 -15.89 0.00 13.49
N PHE A 159 -15.23 -0.48 12.45
CA PHE A 159 -13.85 -0.11 12.15
C PHE A 159 -13.72 1.39 11.90
N PHE A 160 -14.52 1.95 10.99
CA PHE A 160 -14.44 3.37 10.65
C PHE A 160 -14.91 4.27 11.78
N GLY A 161 -15.89 3.82 12.58
CA GLY A 161 -16.27 4.51 13.81
C GLY A 161 -15.11 4.59 14.80
N ASN A 162 -14.36 3.51 15.01
CA ASN A 162 -13.16 3.53 15.84
C ASN A 162 -12.10 4.52 15.31
N GLN A 163 -11.93 4.59 13.98
CA GLN A 163 -11.02 5.57 13.37
C GLN A 163 -11.48 7.01 13.64
N LEU A 164 -12.77 7.29 13.48
CA LEU A 164 -13.32 8.63 13.72
C LEU A 164 -13.17 9.05 15.18
N ILE A 165 -13.49 8.18 16.15
CA ILE A 165 -13.32 8.48 17.57
C ILE A 165 -11.84 8.72 17.91
N ALA A 166 -10.92 7.92 17.36
CA ALA A 166 -9.49 8.13 17.52
C ALA A 166 -9.03 9.48 16.93
N LEU A 167 -9.54 9.85 15.74
CA LEU A 167 -9.26 11.14 15.12
C LEU A 167 -9.74 12.30 15.99
N MET A 168 -10.96 12.23 16.52
CA MET A 168 -11.52 13.24 17.42
C MET A 168 -10.64 13.43 18.67
N LYS A 169 -10.20 12.33 19.31
CA LYS A 169 -9.29 12.39 20.47
C LYS A 169 -7.94 13.02 20.14
N ILE A 170 -7.37 12.69 18.96
CA ILE A 170 -6.11 13.28 18.50
C ILE A 170 -6.29 14.78 18.25
N ALA A 171 -7.33 15.17 17.54
CA ALA A 171 -7.63 16.56 17.23
C ALA A 171 -7.88 17.38 18.51
N ASP A 172 -8.66 16.86 19.44
CA ASP A 172 -8.98 17.50 20.71
C ASP A 172 -7.72 17.73 21.57
N LYS A 173 -6.93 16.65 21.74
CA LYS A 173 -5.68 16.71 22.52
C LYS A 173 -4.66 17.69 21.93
N ASN A 174 -4.49 17.69 20.60
CA ASN A 174 -3.48 18.49 19.91
C ASN A 174 -4.00 19.85 19.43
N LYS A 175 -5.26 20.21 19.77
CA LYS A 175 -5.90 21.47 19.37
C LYS A 175 -5.93 21.67 17.84
N LEU A 176 -6.19 20.58 17.10
CA LEU A 176 -6.30 20.61 15.65
C LEU A 176 -7.76 20.87 15.24
N ASP A 177 -7.95 21.61 14.14
CA ASP A 177 -9.28 21.73 13.55
C ASP A 177 -9.62 20.45 12.78
N ILE A 178 -10.48 19.62 13.36
CA ILE A 178 -10.89 18.33 12.79
C ILE A 178 -11.50 18.47 11.40
N ASN A 179 -12.12 19.62 11.09
CA ASN A 179 -12.75 19.88 9.80
C ASN A 179 -11.73 20.19 8.69
N ASN A 180 -10.47 20.46 9.05
CA ASN A 180 -9.37 20.70 8.12
C ASN A 180 -8.40 19.52 8.03
N ILE A 181 -8.69 18.38 8.69
CA ILE A 181 -7.87 17.18 8.56
C ILE A 181 -8.27 16.42 7.30
N HIS A 182 -7.34 16.33 6.35
CA HIS A 182 -7.53 15.62 5.09
C HIS A 182 -6.70 14.34 5.03
N GLY A 183 -7.23 13.34 4.34
CA GLY A 183 -6.60 12.03 4.18
C GLY A 183 -6.99 11.33 2.87
N SER A 184 -6.66 10.06 2.80
CA SER A 184 -7.17 9.16 1.76
C SER A 184 -8.66 8.87 1.97
N TRP A 185 -9.31 8.30 0.96
CA TRP A 185 -10.70 7.85 1.09
C TRP A 185 -10.90 6.83 2.23
N ALA A 186 -9.88 6.07 2.59
CA ALA A 186 -9.90 5.06 3.67
C ALA A 186 -9.40 5.59 5.03
N GLY A 187 -9.10 6.90 5.13
CA GLY A 187 -8.75 7.51 6.41
C GLY A 187 -7.25 7.60 6.72
N ALA A 188 -6.37 7.22 5.80
CA ALA A 188 -4.93 7.39 5.98
C ALA A 188 -4.52 8.87 5.80
N MET A 189 -3.64 9.39 6.67
CA MET A 189 -3.30 10.80 6.72
C MET A 189 -1.80 11.08 6.92
N GLY A 190 -1.39 12.27 6.51
CA GLY A 190 -0.04 12.79 6.69
C GLY A 190 1.02 12.12 5.84
N HIS A 191 2.27 12.43 6.15
CA HIS A 191 3.43 12.03 5.36
C HIS A 191 3.62 10.51 5.24
N PHE A 192 3.22 9.74 6.24
CA PHE A 192 3.36 8.28 6.31
C PHE A 192 2.02 7.55 6.31
N GLN A 193 0.95 8.20 5.90
CA GLN A 193 -0.39 7.63 5.72
C GLN A 193 -0.87 6.79 6.93
N PHE A 194 -0.69 7.34 8.15
CA PHE A 194 -1.21 6.73 9.36
C PHE A 194 -2.74 6.76 9.38
N ILE A 195 -3.36 5.66 9.78
CA ILE A 195 -4.76 5.69 10.21
C ILE A 195 -4.85 6.20 11.66
N PRO A 196 -5.96 6.85 12.07
CA PRO A 196 -6.07 7.49 13.38
C PRO A 196 -5.76 6.61 14.58
N THR A 197 -6.22 5.34 14.59
CA THR A 197 -5.92 4.42 15.70
C THR A 197 -4.44 4.11 15.82
N THR A 198 -3.74 3.92 14.69
CA THR A 198 -2.28 3.71 14.68
C THR A 198 -1.55 4.97 15.14
N LEU A 199 -1.99 6.15 14.68
CA LEU A 199 -1.40 7.41 15.16
C LEU A 199 -1.63 7.62 16.66
N SER A 200 -2.82 7.31 17.17
CA SER A 200 -3.11 7.41 18.61
C SER A 200 -2.17 6.54 19.45
N GLN A 201 -1.77 5.38 18.94
CA GLN A 201 -0.92 4.41 19.64
C GLN A 201 0.59 4.72 19.49
N TYR A 202 1.01 5.18 18.31
CA TYR A 202 2.44 5.28 17.97
C TYR A 202 2.91 6.69 17.66
N GLY A 203 2.00 7.66 17.58
CA GLY A 203 2.34 9.05 17.32
C GLY A 203 3.19 9.64 18.45
N VAL A 204 4.22 10.38 18.09
CA VAL A 204 5.12 11.04 19.03
C VAL A 204 5.45 12.46 18.54
N ASP A 205 5.61 13.36 19.50
CA ASP A 205 6.18 14.69 19.28
C ASP A 205 7.68 14.54 18.96
N GLY A 206 8.03 14.74 17.71
CA GLY A 206 9.39 14.58 17.19
C GLY A 206 10.17 15.87 17.15
N ASN A 207 9.48 17.03 17.14
CA ASN A 207 10.10 18.36 17.11
C ASN A 207 10.20 18.99 18.51
N GLY A 208 9.43 18.50 19.51
CA GLY A 208 9.47 18.95 20.91
C GLY A 208 8.57 20.15 21.19
N ASP A 209 7.53 20.40 20.38
CA ASP A 209 6.61 21.53 20.56
C ASP A 209 5.40 21.22 21.46
N GLY A 210 5.33 20.00 22.01
CA GLY A 210 4.26 19.54 22.89
C GLY A 210 3.04 18.98 22.16
N ARG A 211 3.08 18.83 20.83
CA ARG A 211 1.98 18.34 20.00
C ARG A 211 2.44 17.19 19.12
N VAL A 212 1.48 16.47 18.53
CA VAL A 212 1.74 15.45 17.52
C VAL A 212 1.00 15.86 16.25
N ASP A 213 1.71 16.43 15.29
CA ASP A 213 1.18 16.86 13.99
C ASP A 213 1.94 16.21 12.85
N ILE A 214 1.52 15.01 12.44
CA ILE A 214 2.15 14.26 11.34
C ILE A 214 1.81 14.80 9.94
N ILE A 215 0.97 15.82 9.84
CA ILE A 215 0.55 16.44 8.58
C ILE A 215 1.47 17.60 8.24
N ASN A 216 1.71 18.51 9.21
CA ASN A 216 2.45 19.73 8.99
C ASN A 216 3.88 19.66 9.56
N SER A 217 4.15 18.77 10.53
CA SER A 217 5.47 18.55 11.12
C SER A 217 6.12 17.29 10.55
N ILE A 218 7.14 17.47 9.69
CA ILE A 218 7.97 16.35 9.19
C ILE A 218 8.70 15.67 10.36
N GLY A 219 9.06 16.42 11.41
CA GLY A 219 9.70 15.89 12.62
C GLY A 219 8.85 14.85 13.31
N ASP A 220 7.58 15.18 13.55
CA ASP A 220 6.63 14.28 14.17
C ASP A 220 6.31 13.08 13.27
N ALA A 221 6.16 13.35 11.97
CA ALA A 221 5.87 12.30 11.00
C ALA A 221 6.99 11.24 10.95
N MET A 222 8.26 11.66 10.81
CA MET A 222 9.41 10.73 10.80
C MET A 222 9.62 10.04 12.15
N ALA A 223 9.47 10.77 13.26
CA ALA A 223 9.63 10.21 14.59
C ALA A 223 8.52 9.18 14.89
N SER A 224 7.27 9.45 14.50
CA SER A 224 6.15 8.52 14.65
C SER A 224 6.34 7.26 13.80
N ALA A 225 6.83 7.38 12.56
CA ALA A 225 7.16 6.25 11.71
C ALA A 225 8.29 5.39 12.32
N GLY A 226 9.35 6.03 12.80
CA GLY A 226 10.45 5.36 13.50
C GLY A 226 9.98 4.64 14.76
N ASN A 227 9.14 5.31 15.59
CA ASN A 227 8.57 4.72 16.79
C ASN A 227 7.68 3.51 16.44
N TYR A 228 6.83 3.61 15.43
CA TYR A 228 5.97 2.49 15.03
C TYR A 228 6.78 1.28 14.58
N LEU A 229 7.77 1.46 13.71
CA LEU A 229 8.66 0.36 13.27
C LEU A 229 9.43 -0.24 14.45
N ASN A 230 9.95 0.58 15.36
CA ASN A 230 10.60 0.11 16.58
C ASN A 230 9.66 -0.75 17.44
N LYS A 231 8.42 -0.30 17.67
CA LYS A 231 7.41 -1.05 18.43
C LYS A 231 6.94 -2.33 17.73
N LEU A 232 7.04 -2.40 16.40
CA LEU A 232 6.87 -3.63 15.64
C LEU A 232 8.07 -4.60 15.77
N GLY A 233 9.12 -4.20 16.47
CA GLY A 233 10.33 -4.98 16.73
C GLY A 233 11.38 -4.86 15.63
N TRP A 234 11.46 -3.71 14.92
CA TRP A 234 12.49 -3.47 13.92
C TRP A 234 13.89 -3.80 14.44
N ASN A 235 14.66 -4.57 13.67
CA ASN A 235 16.04 -4.88 13.98
C ASN A 235 16.97 -4.22 12.93
N LYS A 236 17.79 -3.27 13.38
CA LYS A 236 18.71 -2.52 12.49
C LYS A 236 19.78 -3.38 11.82
N ASN A 237 20.08 -4.54 12.37
CA ASN A 237 21.13 -5.45 11.89
C ASN A 237 20.58 -6.48 10.88
N GLU A 238 19.28 -6.49 10.62
CA GLU A 238 18.63 -7.41 9.67
C GLU A 238 18.23 -6.71 8.38
N ARG A 239 18.45 -7.38 7.27
CA ARG A 239 17.88 -6.99 5.98
C ARG A 239 16.34 -7.13 6.00
N ILE A 240 15.70 -6.48 5.05
CA ILE A 240 14.25 -6.66 4.77
C ILE A 240 14.08 -7.89 3.89
N ALA A 241 14.68 -7.85 2.70
CA ALA A 241 14.65 -8.93 1.73
C ALA A 241 15.96 -8.97 0.92
N ARG A 242 16.19 -10.07 0.19
CA ARG A 242 17.31 -10.27 -0.74
C ARG A 242 16.76 -10.88 -2.02
N ARG A 243 17.00 -10.25 -3.16
CA ARG A 243 16.73 -10.87 -4.46
C ARG A 243 17.63 -12.07 -4.66
N VAL A 244 17.06 -13.16 -5.14
CA VAL A 244 17.73 -14.45 -5.38
C VAL A 244 17.20 -15.06 -6.66
N VAL A 245 17.93 -16.05 -7.17
CA VAL A 245 17.55 -16.89 -8.29
C VAL A 245 17.43 -18.31 -7.82
N LEU A 246 16.42 -19.01 -8.28
CA LEU A 246 16.10 -20.39 -7.96
C LEU A 246 16.23 -21.27 -9.21
N PRO A 247 16.50 -22.57 -9.08
CA PRO A 247 16.43 -23.51 -10.19
C PRO A 247 15.07 -23.49 -10.90
N ALA A 248 15.06 -23.82 -12.20
CA ALA A 248 13.85 -23.80 -13.00
C ALA A 248 12.79 -24.83 -12.52
N ASP A 249 13.22 -25.91 -11.90
CA ASP A 249 12.40 -27.00 -11.35
C ASP A 249 12.06 -26.82 -9.86
N PHE A 250 12.35 -25.63 -9.29
CA PHE A 250 12.09 -25.35 -7.87
C PHE A 250 10.61 -25.54 -7.51
N ASP A 251 10.37 -26.09 -6.31
CA ASP A 251 9.01 -26.28 -5.77
C ASP A 251 8.34 -24.95 -5.43
N LEU A 252 7.38 -24.53 -6.26
CA LEU A 252 6.67 -23.27 -6.11
C LEU A 252 5.83 -23.19 -4.83
N SER A 253 5.46 -24.32 -4.21
CA SER A 253 4.70 -24.32 -2.96
C SER A 253 5.48 -23.72 -1.77
N LEU A 254 6.79 -23.63 -1.86
CA LEU A 254 7.67 -23.05 -0.86
C LEU A 254 7.79 -21.52 -0.98
N LEU A 255 7.21 -20.92 -2.04
CA LEU A 255 7.27 -19.47 -2.30
C LEU A 255 6.15 -18.66 -1.61
N ASP A 256 5.54 -19.23 -0.58
CA ASP A 256 4.39 -18.67 0.13
C ASP A 256 4.77 -17.59 1.18
N GLY A 257 6.06 -17.44 1.46
CA GLY A 257 6.58 -16.58 2.52
C GLY A 257 6.30 -17.07 3.95
N LYS A 258 5.67 -18.23 4.12
CA LYS A 258 5.36 -18.83 5.44
C LYS A 258 6.37 -19.91 5.81
N THR A 259 6.77 -20.73 4.85
CA THR A 259 7.81 -21.73 5.02
C THR A 259 9.13 -21.04 5.35
N LYS A 260 9.74 -21.43 6.47
CA LYS A 260 10.96 -20.84 6.99
C LYS A 260 12.05 -21.88 7.10
N MET A 261 13.19 -21.57 6.49
CA MET A 261 14.40 -22.40 6.57
C MET A 261 15.62 -21.52 6.81
N SER A 262 16.72 -22.12 7.29
CA SER A 262 18.01 -21.44 7.40
C SER A 262 18.60 -21.15 6.01
N LEU A 263 19.46 -20.15 5.90
CA LEU A 263 20.10 -19.83 4.63
C LEU A 263 20.89 -21.01 4.03
N PRO A 264 21.65 -21.84 4.82
CA PRO A 264 22.27 -23.05 4.29
C PRO A 264 21.27 -24.06 3.71
N GLN A 265 20.07 -24.21 4.30
CA GLN A 265 19.04 -25.09 3.77
C GLN A 265 18.52 -24.58 2.41
N TRP A 266 18.27 -23.28 2.29
CA TRP A 266 17.90 -22.69 1.01
C TRP A 266 19.00 -22.82 -0.05
N ALA A 267 20.27 -22.63 0.34
CA ALA A 267 21.42 -22.82 -0.55
C ALA A 267 21.54 -24.27 -1.05
N ALA A 268 21.28 -25.25 -0.19
CA ALA A 268 21.28 -26.68 -0.56
C ALA A 268 20.19 -27.01 -1.58
N MET A 269 19.13 -26.21 -1.67
CA MET A 269 18.09 -26.32 -2.69
C MET A 269 18.39 -25.51 -3.97
N GLY A 270 19.62 -25.02 -4.13
CA GLY A 270 20.06 -24.28 -5.32
C GLY A 270 19.74 -22.79 -5.33
N VAL A 271 19.32 -22.21 -4.20
CA VAL A 271 19.09 -20.76 -4.09
C VAL A 271 20.42 -20.02 -4.12
N VAL A 272 20.58 -19.09 -5.08
CA VAL A 272 21.81 -18.32 -5.28
C VAL A 272 21.50 -16.81 -5.40
N ASN A 273 22.52 -15.96 -5.27
CA ASN A 273 22.39 -14.54 -5.62
C ASN A 273 22.16 -14.39 -7.14
N PRO A 274 21.65 -13.24 -7.62
CA PRO A 274 21.38 -13.00 -9.06
C PRO A 274 22.62 -13.13 -9.97
N ASP A 275 23.82 -12.96 -9.44
CA ASP A 275 25.08 -13.14 -10.14
C ASP A 275 25.62 -14.58 -10.09
N GLY A 276 24.82 -15.53 -9.59
CA GLY A 276 25.19 -16.94 -9.43
C GLY A 276 26.07 -17.25 -8.21
N THR A 277 26.49 -16.25 -7.45
CA THR A 277 27.28 -16.47 -6.24
C THR A 277 26.45 -17.07 -5.10
N PRO A 278 27.04 -17.86 -4.19
CA PRO A 278 26.32 -18.41 -3.05
C PRO A 278 25.70 -17.33 -2.16
N ILE A 279 24.49 -17.60 -1.65
CA ILE A 279 23.90 -16.77 -0.59
C ILE A 279 24.69 -16.95 0.72
N PRO A 280 24.59 -16.02 1.70
CA PRO A 280 25.30 -16.13 2.97
C PRO A 280 25.03 -17.45 3.68
N GLN A 281 26.09 -18.05 4.27
CA GLN A 281 26.05 -19.34 4.94
C GLN A 281 26.01 -19.17 6.47
N ASN A 282 25.04 -18.40 6.98
CA ASN A 282 24.82 -18.25 8.41
C ASN A 282 23.45 -18.83 8.80
N ASP A 283 23.21 -19.05 10.09
CA ASP A 283 21.98 -19.68 10.61
C ASP A 283 20.74 -18.78 10.57
N MET A 284 20.79 -17.65 9.86
CA MET A 284 19.64 -16.76 9.71
C MET A 284 18.50 -17.50 9.01
N VAL A 285 17.31 -17.38 9.57
CA VAL A 285 16.10 -17.99 9.03
C VAL A 285 15.37 -16.99 8.12
N ALA A 286 15.01 -17.44 6.92
CA ALA A 286 14.29 -16.66 5.93
C ALA A 286 13.14 -17.47 5.31
N GLY A 287 12.14 -16.79 4.75
CA GLY A 287 11.18 -17.39 3.84
C GLY A 287 11.50 -17.01 2.40
N LEU A 288 10.79 -17.62 1.45
CA LEU A 288 10.85 -17.23 0.04
C LEU A 288 9.51 -16.64 -0.41
N VAL A 289 9.56 -15.59 -1.23
CA VAL A 289 8.40 -14.99 -1.89
C VAL A 289 8.74 -14.72 -3.35
N ALA A 290 7.84 -15.11 -4.25
CA ALA A 290 7.90 -14.80 -5.67
C ALA A 290 6.51 -14.52 -6.24
N ASP A 291 6.45 -14.05 -7.49
CA ASP A 291 5.21 -13.93 -8.25
C ASP A 291 4.87 -15.27 -8.90
N VAL A 292 4.29 -16.17 -8.10
CA VAL A 292 3.97 -17.53 -8.53
C VAL A 292 3.05 -17.54 -9.74
N ALA A 293 2.06 -16.64 -9.80
CA ALA A 293 1.13 -16.58 -10.93
C ALA A 293 1.84 -16.23 -12.25
N SER A 294 2.78 -15.28 -12.23
CA SER A 294 3.59 -14.95 -13.41
C SER A 294 4.51 -16.10 -13.81
N ILE A 295 5.10 -16.80 -12.85
CA ILE A 295 5.95 -17.99 -13.11
C ILE A 295 5.16 -19.10 -13.74
N GLU A 296 3.98 -19.44 -13.22
CA GLU A 296 3.10 -20.47 -13.76
C GLU A 296 2.63 -20.13 -15.17
N THR A 297 2.29 -18.86 -15.44
CA THR A 297 1.91 -18.39 -16.77
C THR A 297 3.07 -18.59 -17.76
N ALA A 298 4.28 -18.13 -17.43
CA ALA A 298 5.46 -18.27 -18.29
C ALA A 298 5.80 -19.76 -18.56
N ARG A 299 5.71 -20.62 -17.54
CA ARG A 299 5.90 -22.06 -17.71
C ARG A 299 4.87 -22.67 -18.67
N ALA A 300 3.59 -22.31 -18.53
CA ALA A 300 2.52 -22.81 -19.39
C ALA A 300 2.73 -22.38 -20.86
N GLU A 301 3.17 -21.15 -21.10
CA GLU A 301 3.48 -20.63 -22.43
C GLU A 301 4.63 -21.41 -23.09
N ILE A 302 5.72 -21.70 -22.36
CA ILE A 302 6.86 -22.48 -22.86
C ILE A 302 6.42 -23.90 -23.18
N ILE A 303 5.64 -24.56 -22.33
CA ILE A 303 5.12 -25.92 -22.56
C ILE A 303 4.25 -25.93 -23.81
N ALA A 304 3.35 -24.94 -23.97
CA ALA A 304 2.47 -24.87 -25.14
C ALA A 304 3.27 -24.64 -26.44
N ALA A 305 4.27 -23.75 -26.40
CA ALA A 305 5.17 -23.51 -27.55
C ALA A 305 5.96 -24.77 -27.92
N SER A 306 6.46 -25.51 -26.93
CA SER A 306 7.19 -26.78 -27.13
C SER A 306 6.33 -27.86 -27.74
N ALA A 307 5.04 -27.94 -27.37
CA ALA A 307 4.09 -28.93 -27.88
C ALA A 307 3.74 -28.70 -29.36
N THR A 308 3.90 -27.50 -29.88
CA THR A 308 3.60 -27.11 -31.27
C THR A 308 4.85 -26.93 -32.13
N ALA A 309 6.05 -27.02 -31.54
CA ALA A 309 7.31 -26.87 -32.26
C ALA A 309 7.60 -28.08 -33.14
N PRO A 310 8.29 -27.90 -34.30
CA PRO A 310 8.83 -29.03 -35.10
C PRO A 310 9.75 -29.92 -34.24
N MET A 311 9.84 -31.20 -34.59
CA MET A 311 10.61 -32.19 -33.81
C MET A 311 12.11 -31.91 -33.72
N ASP A 312 12.62 -31.05 -34.57
CA ASP A 312 14.02 -30.60 -34.68
C ASP A 312 14.25 -29.16 -34.14
N ALA A 313 13.22 -28.56 -33.58
CA ALA A 313 13.34 -27.22 -33.00
C ALA A 313 14.01 -27.27 -31.63
N ASP A 314 14.97 -26.37 -31.39
CA ASP A 314 15.52 -26.11 -30.07
C ASP A 314 14.42 -25.55 -29.14
N VAL A 315 13.98 -26.36 -28.19
CA VAL A 315 13.02 -25.91 -27.18
C VAL A 315 13.75 -25.02 -26.17
N ALA A 316 13.24 -23.82 -25.97
CA ALA A 316 13.79 -22.90 -24.98
C ALA A 316 13.79 -23.56 -23.57
N PRO A 317 14.93 -23.53 -22.85
CA PRO A 317 14.96 -24.06 -21.49
C PRO A 317 14.05 -23.28 -20.57
N MET A 318 13.47 -23.95 -19.57
CA MET A 318 12.72 -23.25 -18.51
C MET A 318 13.61 -22.21 -17.84
N PRO A 319 13.17 -20.94 -17.74
CA PRO A 319 13.96 -19.89 -17.13
C PRO A 319 14.14 -20.10 -15.63
N ALA A 320 15.27 -19.66 -15.11
CA ALA A 320 15.48 -19.57 -13.67
C ALA A 320 14.44 -18.64 -13.03
N ILE A 321 14.03 -18.95 -11.82
CA ILE A 321 12.95 -18.24 -11.12
C ILE A 321 13.55 -17.10 -10.29
N GLU A 322 13.08 -15.88 -10.52
CA GLU A 322 13.40 -14.75 -9.63
C GLU A 322 12.51 -14.78 -8.38
N ALA A 323 13.15 -14.61 -7.22
CA ALA A 323 12.47 -14.63 -5.94
C ALA A 323 13.16 -13.70 -4.92
N TYR A 324 12.55 -13.59 -3.76
CA TYR A 324 13.11 -12.83 -2.64
C TYR A 324 13.18 -13.69 -1.38
N LEU A 325 14.38 -13.84 -0.82
CA LEU A 325 14.55 -14.25 0.57
C LEU A 325 14.02 -13.14 1.47
N THR A 326 13.13 -13.48 2.39
CA THR A 326 12.42 -12.55 3.26
C THR A 326 12.81 -12.78 4.72
N TYR A 327 13.41 -11.77 5.33
CA TYR A 327 13.93 -11.80 6.70
C TYR A 327 12.88 -11.28 7.71
N PRO A 328 13.13 -11.36 9.02
CA PRO A 328 12.15 -10.93 10.03
C PRO A 328 11.63 -9.50 9.84
N ASN A 329 12.47 -8.53 9.39
CA ASN A 329 12.01 -7.16 9.11
C ASN A 329 10.94 -7.08 8.00
N PHE A 330 10.96 -7.98 7.03
CA PHE A 330 9.91 -8.08 6.00
C PHE A 330 8.52 -8.29 6.62
N TYR A 331 8.42 -9.16 7.61
CA TYR A 331 7.15 -9.47 8.29
C TYR A 331 6.72 -8.35 9.26
N ARG A 332 7.66 -7.54 9.74
CA ARG A 332 7.36 -6.30 10.49
C ARG A 332 6.75 -5.24 9.57
N ILE A 333 7.27 -5.10 8.34
CA ILE A 333 6.68 -4.24 7.31
C ILE A 333 5.28 -4.69 6.95
N LYS A 334 5.02 -6.00 6.85
CA LYS A 334 3.68 -6.54 6.59
C LYS A 334 2.66 -6.22 7.69
N LYS A 335 3.07 -5.83 8.88
CA LYS A 335 2.16 -5.28 9.91
C LYS A 335 1.77 -3.84 9.65
N TRP A 336 2.57 -3.10 8.88
CA TRP A 336 2.23 -1.76 8.39
C TRP A 336 1.26 -1.86 7.21
N ASN A 337 1.63 -2.62 6.18
CA ASN A 337 0.81 -2.92 5.02
C ASN A 337 0.96 -4.42 4.68
N ASN A 338 -0.13 -5.19 4.76
CA ASN A 338 -0.11 -6.64 4.59
C ASN A 338 -0.02 -7.07 3.11
N SER A 339 0.91 -6.51 2.36
CA SER A 339 1.23 -6.85 0.98
C SER A 339 2.68 -7.32 0.86
N ASN A 340 2.91 -8.45 0.19
CA ASN A 340 4.26 -8.91 -0.15
C ASN A 340 4.93 -7.92 -1.12
N TRP A 341 4.19 -7.43 -2.13
CA TRP A 341 4.71 -6.48 -3.12
C TRP A 341 5.14 -5.16 -2.47
N TYR A 342 4.33 -4.66 -1.52
CA TYR A 342 4.70 -3.47 -0.76
C TYR A 342 5.99 -3.67 0.04
N ALA A 343 6.14 -4.79 0.74
CA ALA A 343 7.33 -5.06 1.54
C ALA A 343 8.58 -5.27 0.67
N ILE A 344 8.44 -5.90 -0.51
CA ILE A 344 9.52 -6.01 -1.51
C ILE A 344 9.88 -4.63 -2.07
N ALA A 345 8.91 -3.78 -2.38
CA ALA A 345 9.15 -2.42 -2.87
C ALA A 345 9.89 -1.56 -1.82
N ILE A 346 9.48 -1.65 -0.54
CA ILE A 346 10.22 -1.00 0.56
C ILE A 346 11.67 -1.50 0.61
N ALA A 347 11.91 -2.82 0.47
CA ALA A 347 13.26 -3.38 0.47
C ALA A 347 14.10 -2.80 -0.67
N ASN A 348 13.58 -2.86 -1.90
CA ASN A 348 14.29 -2.37 -3.10
C ASN A 348 14.56 -0.86 -3.02
N LEU A 349 13.52 -0.05 -2.69
CA LEU A 349 13.69 1.40 -2.57
C LEU A 349 14.67 1.76 -1.45
N SER A 350 14.60 1.07 -0.32
CA SER A 350 15.51 1.24 0.81
C SER A 350 16.97 0.96 0.39
N ASP A 351 17.22 -0.12 -0.36
CA ASP A 351 18.58 -0.46 -0.82
C ASP A 351 19.16 0.59 -1.77
N THR A 352 18.34 1.24 -2.63
CA THR A 352 18.79 2.32 -3.52
C THR A 352 19.03 3.66 -2.81
N LEU A 353 18.56 3.82 -1.57
CA LEU A 353 18.68 5.04 -0.76
C LEU A 353 19.76 4.95 0.32
N LYS A 354 20.52 3.86 0.40
CA LYS A 354 21.71 3.71 1.27
C LYS A 354 22.86 4.64 0.84
#